data_1c572670e51a49e33015a416a4a43906
#
_entry.id   1c572670e51a49e33015a416a4a43906
#
_cell.length_a   1.000
_cell.length_b   1.000
_cell.length_c   1.000
_cell.angle_alpha   90.00
_cell.angle_beta   90.00
_cell.angle_gamma   90.00
#
_symmetry.space_group_name_H-M   'P 1'
#
loop_
_entity.id
_entity.type
_entity.pdbx_description
1 polymer ?
#
loop_
_entity_poly.entity_id
_entity_poly.type
_entity_poly.pdbx_seq_one_letter_code
_entity_poly.pdbx_strand_id
1 'polypeptide(L)'
;MSKTFRIAAIAGDGIGKEVLPEGLRVLEQAAKKWQLDLSIEVLDWAHCDYYLEHGQMMPDDWFEQLKGFDAIYFGAVGWPDKVPDHISLWGSLLKFRRDFDQYVNIRPVRLFPGVPCPLAGRKPGDIDFVVIRENTEGEYSSVGGKMFEGTEHEFVLQESVFTRRGVDRILKFAFELAQTRPRKRLTAATKSNGISISMPYWDERTALMAAQYPDITWDKQHIDILCARFVLQPDRFDVVVASNLFGDILSDLGPACAGTIGIAPSANLDPERRFPSLFEPVHGSAPDIYGKNIANPIAMIWSGALMLDFLGNGDERYRAAHDGILQAIERVIAEGPITPDLGGKGSTQDVGRAIVAML
;
A
#
# COMPACT_ATOMS: atom_id res chain seq x y z
N MET A 1 17.38 -25.29 9.68
CA MET A 1 17.44 -23.96 10.31
C MET A 1 16.38 -23.09 9.65
N SER A 2 15.55 -22.40 10.43
CA SER A 2 14.61 -21.42 9.86
C SER A 2 15.40 -20.31 9.19
N LYS A 3 14.90 -19.77 8.08
CA LYS A 3 15.52 -18.63 7.41
C LYS A 3 15.35 -17.39 8.28
N THR A 4 16.41 -16.66 8.57
CA THR A 4 16.36 -15.32 9.14
C THR A 4 16.00 -14.33 8.04
N PHE A 5 14.88 -13.60 8.15
CA PHE A 5 14.53 -12.57 7.20
C PHE A 5 15.15 -11.23 7.57
N ARG A 6 15.84 -10.62 6.61
CA ARG A 6 16.46 -9.30 6.75
C ARG A 6 15.50 -8.21 6.31
N ILE A 7 15.24 -7.24 7.19
CA ILE A 7 14.30 -6.15 6.95
C ILE A 7 15.05 -4.82 7.06
N ALA A 8 14.98 -4.01 6.00
CA ALA A 8 15.44 -2.62 6.03
C ALA A 8 14.29 -1.72 6.51
N ALA A 9 14.46 -1.05 7.64
CA ALA A 9 13.49 -0.13 8.19
C ALA A 9 13.90 1.31 7.88
N ILE A 10 13.03 2.07 7.21
CA ILE A 10 13.29 3.45 6.78
C ILE A 10 12.13 4.33 7.25
N ALA A 11 12.41 5.28 8.13
CA ALA A 11 11.37 6.17 8.67
C ALA A 11 10.83 7.17 7.64
N GLY A 12 11.71 7.70 6.78
CA GLY A 12 11.36 8.76 5.85
C GLY A 12 11.09 10.10 6.52
N ASP A 13 10.00 10.77 6.15
CA ASP A 13 9.65 12.13 6.58
C ASP A 13 8.45 12.18 7.54
N GLY A 14 8.32 13.32 8.21
CA GLY A 14 7.14 13.67 9.00
C GLY A 14 6.70 12.59 9.97
N ILE A 15 5.43 12.22 9.95
CA ILE A 15 4.86 11.20 10.85
C ILE A 15 5.46 9.80 10.64
N GLY A 16 6.14 9.53 9.53
CA GLY A 16 6.89 8.29 9.34
C GLY A 16 7.89 8.06 10.48
N LYS A 17 8.54 9.12 10.98
CA LYS A 17 9.45 9.09 12.13
C LYS A 17 8.74 8.78 13.46
N GLU A 18 7.41 8.93 13.55
CA GLU A 18 6.61 8.63 14.74
C GLU A 18 5.95 7.24 14.67
N VAL A 19 5.44 6.85 13.50
CA VAL A 19 4.70 5.59 13.36
C VAL A 19 5.61 4.37 13.16
N LEU A 20 6.79 4.53 12.52
CA LEU A 20 7.73 3.42 12.32
C LEU A 20 8.20 2.80 13.64
N PRO A 21 8.61 3.57 14.67
CA PRO A 21 9.00 2.99 15.96
C PRO A 21 7.92 2.13 16.60
N GLU A 22 6.64 2.51 16.45
CA GLU A 22 5.53 1.71 16.98
C GLU A 22 5.31 0.43 16.14
N GLY A 23 5.46 0.51 14.82
CA GLY A 23 5.48 -0.66 13.95
C GLY A 23 6.58 -1.65 14.33
N LEU A 24 7.82 -1.16 14.53
CA LEU A 24 8.96 -1.99 14.95
C LEU A 24 8.72 -2.65 16.31
N ARG A 25 8.18 -1.92 17.28
CA ARG A 25 7.82 -2.44 18.60
C ARG A 25 6.86 -3.62 18.52
N VAL A 26 5.83 -3.52 17.65
CA VAL A 26 4.86 -4.61 17.43
C VAL A 26 5.51 -5.79 16.73
N LEU A 27 6.35 -5.56 15.71
CA LEU A 27 7.09 -6.62 15.03
C LEU A 27 8.03 -7.39 15.96
N GLU A 28 8.75 -6.68 16.84
CA GLU A 28 9.63 -7.30 17.86
C GLU A 28 8.83 -8.19 18.83
N GLN A 29 7.68 -7.73 19.29
CA GLN A 29 6.81 -8.52 20.16
C GLN A 29 6.22 -9.73 19.43
N ALA A 30 5.79 -9.54 18.20
CA ALA A 30 5.30 -10.64 17.36
C ALA A 30 6.39 -11.69 17.10
N ALA A 31 7.62 -11.25 16.79
CA ALA A 31 8.75 -12.15 16.60
C ALA A 31 9.03 -13.00 17.85
N LYS A 32 8.97 -12.40 19.04
CA LYS A 32 9.13 -13.15 20.31
C LYS A 32 8.00 -14.15 20.53
N LYS A 33 6.74 -13.73 20.34
CA LYS A 33 5.56 -14.57 20.61
C LYS A 33 5.48 -15.77 19.69
N TRP A 34 5.72 -15.59 18.39
CA TRP A 34 5.59 -16.66 17.38
C TRP A 34 6.92 -17.25 16.92
N GLN A 35 8.02 -16.92 17.63
CA GLN A 35 9.36 -17.43 17.36
C GLN A 35 9.78 -17.21 15.89
N LEU A 36 9.58 -15.99 15.41
CA LEU A 36 9.98 -15.57 14.06
C LEU A 36 11.43 -15.09 14.07
N ASP A 37 12.14 -15.41 13.03
CA ASP A 37 13.57 -15.10 12.89
C ASP A 37 13.73 -13.86 11.99
N LEU A 38 13.73 -12.67 12.61
CA LEU A 38 13.82 -11.38 11.95
C LEU A 38 15.10 -10.63 12.34
N SER A 39 15.78 -10.08 11.35
CA SER A 39 16.91 -9.16 11.51
C SER A 39 16.54 -7.81 10.91
N ILE A 40 16.34 -6.81 11.77
CA ILE A 40 15.89 -5.48 11.36
C ILE A 40 17.06 -4.50 11.43
N GLU A 41 17.31 -3.80 10.33
CA GLU A 41 18.32 -2.74 10.23
C GLU A 41 17.66 -1.42 9.89
N VAL A 42 17.93 -0.38 10.68
CA VAL A 42 17.39 0.97 10.45
C VAL A 42 18.35 1.74 9.56
N LEU A 43 17.82 2.26 8.46
CA LEU A 43 18.57 3.06 7.48
C LEU A 43 18.09 4.51 7.52
N ASP A 44 19.03 5.45 7.62
CA ASP A 44 18.76 6.89 7.79
C ASP A 44 18.97 7.66 6.47
N TRP A 45 18.16 7.34 5.47
CA TRP A 45 18.11 8.02 4.17
C TRP A 45 16.72 7.82 3.52
N ALA A 46 16.52 8.30 2.30
CA ALA A 46 15.20 8.39 1.63
C ALA A 46 14.24 9.34 2.37
N HIS A 47 14.75 10.49 2.80
CA HIS A 47 13.98 11.56 3.41
C HIS A 47 14.52 12.94 2.99
N CYS A 48 13.71 13.98 3.14
CA CYS A 48 14.02 15.32 2.68
C CYS A 48 15.24 15.93 3.38
N ASP A 49 15.46 15.64 4.68
CA ASP A 49 16.64 16.16 5.39
C ASP A 49 17.94 15.56 4.80
N TYR A 50 17.95 14.26 4.44
CA TYR A 50 19.07 13.65 3.74
C TYR A 50 19.35 14.33 2.38
N TYR A 51 18.28 14.66 1.63
CA TYR A 51 18.42 15.39 0.37
C TYR A 51 19.05 16.76 0.56
N LEU A 52 18.66 17.50 1.60
CA LEU A 52 19.22 18.83 1.86
C LEU A 52 20.72 18.78 2.20
N GLU A 53 21.19 17.69 2.80
CA GLU A 53 22.61 17.50 3.13
C GLU A 53 23.45 16.97 1.96
N HIS A 54 22.87 16.07 1.13
CA HIS A 54 23.63 15.30 0.13
C HIS A 54 23.25 15.61 -1.32
N GLY A 55 22.20 16.40 -1.57
CA GLY A 55 21.71 16.73 -2.92
C GLY A 55 21.00 15.57 -3.64
N GLN A 56 20.76 14.46 -2.94
CA GLN A 56 20.06 13.27 -3.44
C GLN A 56 19.26 12.59 -2.32
N MET A 57 18.19 11.89 -2.68
CA MET A 57 17.30 11.25 -1.68
C MET A 57 17.91 10.00 -1.04
N MET A 58 18.86 9.36 -1.71
CA MET A 58 19.47 8.09 -1.32
C MET A 58 20.95 8.06 -1.72
N PRO A 59 21.81 7.27 -1.05
CA PRO A 59 23.21 7.11 -1.47
C PRO A 59 23.32 6.48 -2.87
N ASP A 60 24.43 6.72 -3.56
CA ASP A 60 24.62 6.24 -4.95
C ASP A 60 24.51 4.71 -5.07
N ASP A 61 24.90 3.99 -4.04
CA ASP A 61 24.89 2.52 -3.97
C ASP A 61 23.64 1.95 -3.27
N TRP A 62 22.58 2.74 -3.10
CA TRP A 62 21.33 2.36 -2.42
C TRP A 62 20.75 1.01 -2.90
N PHE A 63 20.86 0.73 -4.22
CA PHE A 63 20.35 -0.51 -4.80
C PHE A 63 21.15 -1.73 -4.28
N GLU A 64 22.47 -1.61 -4.27
CA GLU A 64 23.35 -2.66 -3.76
C GLU A 64 23.16 -2.88 -2.26
N GLN A 65 22.94 -1.79 -1.50
CA GLN A 65 22.65 -1.88 -0.07
C GLN A 65 21.35 -2.64 0.19
N LEU A 66 20.27 -2.33 -0.57
CA LEU A 66 18.94 -2.90 -0.33
C LEU A 66 18.70 -4.27 -0.96
N LYS A 67 19.31 -4.60 -2.09
CA LYS A 67 19.01 -5.85 -2.83
C LYS A 67 19.22 -7.15 -2.02
N GLY A 68 19.97 -7.07 -0.93
CA GLY A 68 20.23 -8.21 -0.04
C GLY A 68 19.24 -8.34 1.11
N PHE A 69 18.27 -7.45 1.25
CA PHE A 69 17.18 -7.57 2.20
C PHE A 69 16.02 -8.38 1.62
N ASP A 70 15.20 -8.95 2.49
CA ASP A 70 13.98 -9.67 2.09
C ASP A 70 12.77 -8.72 2.00
N ALA A 71 12.79 -7.63 2.78
CA ALA A 71 11.74 -6.61 2.77
C ALA A 71 12.29 -5.23 3.16
N ILE A 72 11.55 -4.20 2.72
CA ILE A 72 11.71 -2.81 3.14
C ILE A 72 10.44 -2.44 3.94
N TYR A 73 10.61 -1.96 5.16
CA TYR A 73 9.55 -1.46 6.02
C TYR A 73 9.66 0.06 6.09
N PHE A 74 8.77 0.75 5.40
CA PHE A 74 8.91 2.16 5.05
C PHE A 74 7.82 3.00 5.73
N GLY A 75 8.20 4.12 6.37
CA GLY A 75 7.26 5.00 7.06
C GLY A 75 6.47 5.88 6.09
N ALA A 76 7.07 6.95 5.63
CA ALA A 76 6.48 7.86 4.66
C ALA A 76 7.56 8.76 4.04
N VAL A 77 7.29 9.40 2.90
CA VAL A 77 8.23 10.34 2.29
C VAL A 77 7.48 11.54 1.69
N GLY A 78 8.16 12.67 1.69
CA GLY A 78 7.72 13.92 1.12
C GLY A 78 7.48 15.00 2.17
N TRP A 79 8.04 16.19 1.90
CA TRP A 79 7.83 17.42 2.66
C TRP A 79 7.92 18.59 1.69
N PRO A 80 6.81 18.96 1.02
CA PRO A 80 6.83 19.91 -0.10
C PRO A 80 7.50 21.25 0.20
N ASP A 81 7.39 21.75 1.46
CA ASP A 81 8.04 22.98 1.89
C ASP A 81 9.57 22.88 1.98
N LYS A 82 10.13 21.65 2.09
CA LYS A 82 11.57 21.40 2.12
C LYS A 82 12.08 20.96 0.75
N VAL A 83 11.42 19.99 0.13
CA VAL A 83 11.82 19.36 -1.12
C VAL A 83 10.58 19.09 -1.97
N PRO A 84 10.52 19.58 -3.21
CA PRO A 84 9.37 19.32 -4.09
C PRO A 84 9.08 17.83 -4.29
N ASP A 85 7.82 17.45 -4.40
CA ASP A 85 7.38 16.05 -4.53
C ASP A 85 8.00 15.33 -5.73
N HIS A 86 8.20 16.03 -6.85
CA HIS A 86 8.87 15.45 -8.03
C HIS A 86 10.35 15.11 -7.80
N ILE A 87 10.96 15.57 -6.71
CA ILE A 87 12.29 15.18 -6.27
C ILE A 87 12.20 14.10 -5.20
N SER A 88 11.43 14.34 -4.15
CA SER A 88 11.36 13.43 -3.02
C SER A 88 10.76 12.06 -3.37
N LEU A 89 9.59 12.02 -4.02
CA LEU A 89 8.91 10.78 -4.41
C LEU A 89 9.62 10.06 -5.56
N TRP A 90 10.03 10.81 -6.60
CA TRP A 90 10.71 10.22 -7.76
C TRP A 90 12.14 9.78 -7.44
N GLY A 91 12.79 10.44 -6.50
CA GLY A 91 14.15 10.12 -6.05
C GLY A 91 14.22 8.98 -5.03
N SER A 92 13.09 8.47 -4.54
CA SER A 92 13.05 7.40 -3.52
C SER A 92 11.96 6.36 -3.81
N LEU A 93 10.74 6.54 -3.33
CA LEU A 93 9.66 5.55 -3.35
C LEU A 93 9.36 5.00 -4.75
N LEU A 94 9.24 5.87 -5.76
CA LEU A 94 8.99 5.43 -7.14
C LEU A 94 10.18 4.70 -7.75
N LYS A 95 11.40 5.01 -7.31
CA LYS A 95 12.60 4.26 -7.69
C LYS A 95 12.58 2.84 -7.14
N PHE A 96 12.23 2.66 -5.85
CA PHE A 96 12.07 1.31 -5.28
C PHE A 96 11.08 0.48 -6.07
N ARG A 97 9.91 1.03 -6.39
CA ARG A 97 8.86 0.34 -7.13
C ARG A 97 9.33 -0.14 -8.51
N ARG A 98 10.08 0.70 -9.23
CA ARG A 98 10.56 0.42 -10.58
C ARG A 98 11.79 -0.48 -10.60
N ASP A 99 12.82 -0.10 -9.86
CA ASP A 99 14.13 -0.75 -9.94
C ASP A 99 14.11 -2.14 -9.27
N PHE A 100 13.24 -2.36 -8.26
CA PHE A 100 12.97 -3.66 -7.65
C PHE A 100 11.76 -4.38 -8.27
N ASP A 101 11.23 -3.87 -9.40
CA ASP A 101 10.09 -4.48 -10.13
C ASP A 101 8.93 -4.88 -9.18
N GLN A 102 8.60 -4.00 -8.21
CA GLN A 102 7.50 -4.17 -7.25
C GLN A 102 6.17 -3.87 -7.95
N TYR A 103 5.79 -4.71 -8.90
CA TYR A 103 4.71 -4.44 -9.83
C TYR A 103 3.29 -4.64 -9.26
N VAL A 104 3.18 -5.28 -8.11
CA VAL A 104 1.89 -5.44 -7.42
C VAL A 104 1.83 -4.49 -6.23
N ASN A 105 0.84 -3.60 -6.22
CA ASN A 105 0.50 -2.87 -5.01
C ASN A 105 -0.80 -3.43 -4.44
N ILE A 106 -0.73 -3.93 -3.19
CA ILE A 106 -1.89 -4.49 -2.46
C ILE A 106 -2.33 -3.47 -1.42
N ARG A 107 -3.63 -3.12 -1.44
CA ARG A 107 -4.25 -2.21 -0.48
C ARG A 107 -5.55 -2.80 0.06
N PRO A 108 -5.52 -3.51 1.19
CA PRO A 108 -6.73 -4.01 1.86
C PRO A 108 -7.58 -2.87 2.38
N VAL A 109 -8.88 -3.01 2.23
CA VAL A 109 -9.89 -2.07 2.74
C VAL A 109 -10.84 -2.84 3.64
N ARG A 110 -10.90 -2.45 4.91
CA ARG A 110 -11.73 -3.13 5.90
C ARG A 110 -12.33 -2.16 6.90
N LEU A 111 -13.63 -2.26 7.13
CA LEU A 111 -14.29 -1.56 8.22
C LEU A 111 -14.15 -2.39 9.51
N PHE A 112 -13.31 -1.89 10.43
CA PHE A 112 -13.13 -2.53 11.72
C PHE A 112 -14.25 -2.21 12.72
N PRO A 113 -14.52 -3.11 13.68
CA PRO A 113 -15.37 -2.79 14.83
C PRO A 113 -14.85 -1.55 15.57
N GLY A 114 -15.74 -0.61 15.89
CA GLY A 114 -15.38 0.61 16.61
C GLY A 114 -14.93 1.79 15.74
N VAL A 115 -14.63 1.57 14.46
CA VAL A 115 -14.29 2.67 13.54
C VAL A 115 -15.57 3.39 13.11
N PRO A 116 -15.63 4.73 13.24
CA PRO A 116 -16.74 5.52 12.71
C PRO A 116 -16.80 5.43 11.17
N CYS A 117 -17.82 4.76 10.64
CA CYS A 117 -18.00 4.68 9.20
C CYS A 117 -18.74 5.93 8.67
N PRO A 118 -18.21 6.64 7.68
CA PRO A 118 -18.91 7.80 7.09
C PRO A 118 -20.13 7.39 6.25
N LEU A 119 -20.22 6.12 5.85
CA LEU A 119 -21.32 5.59 5.07
C LEU A 119 -22.47 5.15 5.99
N ALA A 120 -23.64 5.73 5.82
CA ALA A 120 -24.82 5.44 6.65
C ALA A 120 -25.20 3.95 6.62
N GLY A 121 -25.46 3.38 7.81
CA GLY A 121 -26.00 2.03 7.97
C GLY A 121 -25.01 0.90 7.72
N ARG A 122 -23.72 1.17 7.53
CA ARG A 122 -22.69 0.15 7.36
C ARG A 122 -22.18 -0.34 8.71
N LYS A 123 -21.87 -1.63 8.78
CA LYS A 123 -21.34 -2.31 9.97
C LYS A 123 -20.09 -3.11 9.61
N PRO A 124 -19.27 -3.48 10.60
CA PRO A 124 -18.12 -4.36 10.38
C PRO A 124 -18.48 -5.60 9.57
N GLY A 125 -17.66 -5.92 8.57
CA GLY A 125 -17.89 -6.99 7.61
C GLY A 125 -18.61 -6.57 6.31
N ASP A 126 -19.29 -5.41 6.28
CA ASP A 126 -19.91 -4.90 5.05
C ASP A 126 -18.86 -4.32 4.08
N ILE A 127 -17.74 -3.85 4.60
CA ILE A 127 -16.60 -3.37 3.80
C ILE A 127 -15.41 -4.26 4.12
N ASP A 128 -15.08 -5.15 3.20
CA ASP A 128 -13.92 -6.05 3.24
C ASP A 128 -13.57 -6.45 1.81
N PHE A 129 -12.66 -5.71 1.19
CA PHE A 129 -12.16 -5.98 -0.15
C PHE A 129 -10.69 -5.55 -0.27
N VAL A 130 -10.06 -5.93 -1.37
CA VAL A 130 -8.66 -5.60 -1.64
C VAL A 130 -8.56 -4.92 -3.00
N VAL A 131 -7.87 -3.78 -3.07
CA VAL A 131 -7.47 -3.15 -4.32
C VAL A 131 -6.10 -3.67 -4.71
N ILE A 132 -5.99 -4.19 -5.93
CA ILE A 132 -4.76 -4.62 -6.59
C ILE A 132 -4.45 -3.61 -7.68
N ARG A 133 -3.41 -2.81 -7.46
CA ARG A 133 -2.95 -1.74 -8.36
C ARG A 133 -1.70 -2.20 -9.10
N GLU A 134 -1.70 -2.07 -10.43
CA GLU A 134 -0.46 -2.11 -11.20
C GLU A 134 0.44 -0.95 -10.75
N ASN A 135 1.74 -1.18 -10.57
CA ASN A 135 2.58 -0.27 -9.80
C ASN A 135 3.85 0.21 -10.53
N THR A 136 4.11 -0.24 -11.76
CA THR A 136 5.38 0.02 -12.46
C THR A 136 5.25 0.66 -13.84
N GLU A 137 4.07 0.62 -14.43
CA GLU A 137 3.78 1.18 -15.76
C GLU A 137 2.43 1.94 -15.78
N GLY A 138 1.75 1.98 -16.88
CA GLY A 138 0.46 2.66 -17.02
C GLY A 138 0.60 4.17 -17.14
N GLU A 139 -0.27 4.88 -16.46
CA GLU A 139 -0.38 6.33 -16.50
C GLU A 139 0.78 7.03 -15.78
N TYR A 140 1.49 6.35 -14.88
CA TYR A 140 2.70 6.85 -14.22
C TYR A 140 3.99 6.54 -15.00
N SER A 141 3.88 6.20 -16.28
CA SER A 141 5.07 6.08 -17.15
C SER A 141 5.79 7.44 -17.28
N SER A 142 7.10 7.41 -17.36
CA SER A 142 7.90 8.63 -17.57
C SER A 142 8.16 8.90 -19.06
N VAL A 143 7.19 8.56 -19.92
CA VAL A 143 7.28 8.76 -21.38
C VAL A 143 6.51 10.01 -21.75
N GLY A 144 7.22 11.01 -22.28
CA GLY A 144 6.61 12.29 -22.65
C GLY A 144 7.65 13.41 -22.68
N GLY A 145 7.15 14.64 -22.71
CA GLY A 145 8.01 15.82 -22.73
C GLY A 145 7.24 17.10 -22.94
N LYS A 146 8.00 18.20 -23.03
CA LYS A 146 7.48 19.54 -23.32
C LYS A 146 8.20 20.11 -24.53
N MET A 147 7.48 20.92 -25.30
CA MET A 147 8.05 21.70 -26.40
C MET A 147 7.58 23.15 -26.32
N PHE A 148 8.40 24.06 -26.83
CA PHE A 148 8.16 25.50 -26.92
C PHE A 148 7.89 26.14 -25.54
N GLU A 149 8.58 25.66 -24.50
CA GLU A 149 8.41 26.10 -23.11
C GLU A 149 8.48 27.64 -22.98
N GLY A 150 7.54 28.21 -22.21
CA GLY A 150 7.44 29.64 -21.96
C GLY A 150 6.87 30.47 -23.11
N THR A 151 6.38 29.85 -24.18
CA THR A 151 5.73 30.53 -25.30
C THR A 151 4.23 30.18 -25.38
N GLU A 152 3.45 30.94 -26.19
CA GLU A 152 2.04 30.61 -26.45
C GLU A 152 1.83 29.29 -27.20
N HIS A 153 2.89 28.71 -27.77
CA HIS A 153 2.87 27.43 -28.47
C HIS A 153 3.30 26.26 -27.59
N GLU A 154 3.53 26.50 -26.29
CA GLU A 154 3.92 25.45 -25.36
C GLU A 154 2.91 24.31 -25.36
N PHE A 155 3.41 23.08 -25.46
CA PHE A 155 2.58 21.88 -25.24
C PHE A 155 3.34 20.83 -24.41
N VAL A 156 2.57 20.00 -23.73
CA VAL A 156 3.06 18.91 -22.89
C VAL A 156 2.43 17.61 -23.36
N LEU A 157 3.27 16.59 -23.50
CA LEU A 157 2.83 15.22 -23.79
C LEU A 157 3.20 14.30 -22.63
N GLN A 158 2.26 13.48 -22.20
CA GLN A 158 2.45 12.38 -21.24
C GLN A 158 1.77 11.14 -21.80
N GLU A 159 2.54 10.09 -22.05
CA GLU A 159 2.02 8.83 -22.56
C GLU A 159 1.70 7.83 -21.42
N SER A 160 0.60 7.09 -21.58
CA SER A 160 0.29 5.93 -20.75
C SER A 160 0.78 4.67 -21.45
N VAL A 161 1.67 3.92 -20.80
CA VAL A 161 2.29 2.73 -21.38
C VAL A 161 1.72 1.47 -20.74
N PHE A 162 1.10 0.61 -21.54
CA PHE A 162 0.57 -0.68 -21.13
C PHE A 162 1.25 -1.79 -21.91
N THR A 163 2.13 -2.55 -21.27
CA THR A 163 2.76 -3.70 -21.91
C THR A 163 1.96 -4.97 -21.67
N ARG A 164 2.05 -5.92 -22.59
CA ARG A 164 1.43 -7.24 -22.39
C ARG A 164 1.92 -7.90 -21.10
N ARG A 165 3.23 -7.83 -20.84
CA ARG A 165 3.83 -8.39 -19.63
C ARG A 165 3.25 -7.75 -18.36
N GLY A 166 3.21 -6.41 -18.31
CA GLY A 166 2.71 -5.68 -17.15
C GLY A 166 1.24 -5.96 -16.87
N VAL A 167 0.39 -5.89 -17.91
CA VAL A 167 -1.04 -6.17 -17.78
C VAL A 167 -1.31 -7.63 -17.39
N ASP A 168 -0.67 -8.59 -18.09
CA ASP A 168 -0.92 -10.01 -17.80
C ASP A 168 -0.50 -10.41 -16.39
N ARG A 169 0.65 -9.93 -15.89
CA ARG A 169 1.16 -10.31 -14.56
C ARG A 169 0.31 -9.76 -13.42
N ILE A 170 -0.18 -8.52 -13.53
CA ILE A 170 -1.04 -7.94 -12.49
C ILE A 170 -2.43 -8.61 -12.48
N LEU A 171 -2.98 -8.89 -13.64
CA LEU A 171 -4.24 -9.62 -13.77
C LEU A 171 -4.12 -11.03 -13.19
N LYS A 172 -3.05 -11.76 -13.55
CA LYS A 172 -2.78 -13.10 -12.98
C LYS A 172 -2.76 -13.05 -11.46
N PHE A 173 -1.99 -12.14 -10.88
CA PHE A 173 -1.91 -11.98 -9.42
C PHE A 173 -3.28 -11.71 -8.79
N ALA A 174 -4.08 -10.82 -9.39
CA ALA A 174 -5.41 -10.50 -8.89
C ALA A 174 -6.38 -11.69 -8.94
N PHE A 175 -6.35 -12.47 -10.01
CA PHE A 175 -7.17 -13.69 -10.13
C PHE A 175 -6.71 -14.77 -9.13
N GLU A 176 -5.41 -14.98 -8.96
CA GLU A 176 -4.86 -15.91 -7.96
C GLU A 176 -5.26 -15.50 -6.54
N LEU A 177 -5.20 -14.20 -6.22
CA LEU A 177 -5.68 -13.70 -4.93
C LEU A 177 -7.19 -13.95 -4.76
N ALA A 178 -7.99 -13.69 -5.80
CA ALA A 178 -9.43 -13.94 -5.74
C ALA A 178 -9.78 -15.41 -5.48
N GLN A 179 -8.96 -16.36 -5.95
CA GLN A 179 -9.14 -17.78 -5.66
C GLN A 179 -9.01 -18.11 -4.15
N THR A 180 -8.17 -17.36 -3.43
CA THR A 180 -7.95 -17.57 -1.99
C THR A 180 -9.04 -16.95 -1.12
N ARG A 181 -9.81 -16.00 -1.67
CA ARG A 181 -10.86 -15.31 -0.93
C ARG A 181 -12.20 -16.08 -0.97
N PRO A 182 -12.99 -16.02 0.13
CA PRO A 182 -14.21 -16.82 0.23
C PRO A 182 -15.26 -16.51 -0.84
N ARG A 183 -15.35 -15.24 -1.28
CA ARG A 183 -16.36 -14.81 -2.27
C ARG A 183 -15.97 -15.08 -3.71
N LYS A 184 -14.70 -15.35 -3.98
CA LYS A 184 -14.15 -15.66 -5.30
C LYS A 184 -14.65 -14.71 -6.39
N ARG A 185 -14.57 -13.41 -6.12
CA ARG A 185 -15.07 -12.37 -7.01
C ARG A 185 -13.99 -11.36 -7.36
N LEU A 186 -13.93 -10.99 -8.65
CA LEU A 186 -13.01 -9.97 -9.15
C LEU A 186 -13.78 -8.91 -9.95
N THR A 187 -13.48 -7.63 -9.69
CA THR A 187 -13.93 -6.49 -10.49
C THR A 187 -12.72 -5.83 -11.13
N ALA A 188 -12.70 -5.71 -12.46
CA ALA A 188 -11.67 -4.98 -13.18
C ALA A 188 -12.11 -3.52 -13.43
N ALA A 189 -11.30 -2.57 -12.95
CA ALA A 189 -11.51 -1.16 -13.22
C ALA A 189 -11.06 -0.83 -14.66
N THR A 190 -11.88 -0.11 -15.40
CA THR A 190 -11.61 0.27 -16.80
C THR A 190 -12.17 1.66 -17.12
N LYS A 191 -11.83 2.19 -18.28
CA LYS A 191 -12.47 3.37 -18.88
C LYS A 191 -12.55 3.21 -20.40
N SER A 192 -12.83 2.01 -20.87
CA SER A 192 -12.84 1.65 -22.31
C SER A 192 -13.92 2.37 -23.14
N ASN A 193 -14.90 3.00 -22.49
CA ASN A 193 -15.86 3.86 -23.18
C ASN A 193 -15.32 5.28 -23.48
N GLY A 194 -14.16 5.66 -22.94
CA GLY A 194 -13.55 6.98 -23.13
C GLY A 194 -12.09 6.91 -23.60
N ILE A 195 -11.32 5.94 -23.10
CA ILE A 195 -9.92 5.73 -23.47
C ILE A 195 -9.88 4.59 -24.50
N SER A 196 -9.87 4.95 -25.76
CA SER A 196 -10.23 4.05 -26.87
C SER A 196 -9.16 3.03 -27.32
N ILE A 197 -7.94 3.11 -26.79
CA ILE A 197 -6.84 2.20 -27.19
C ILE A 197 -6.40 1.33 -26.00
N SER A 198 -5.86 1.92 -24.96
CA SER A 198 -5.26 1.17 -23.85
C SER A 198 -6.30 0.44 -22.99
N MET A 199 -7.48 1.01 -22.76
CA MET A 199 -8.49 0.39 -21.91
C MET A 199 -9.27 -0.75 -22.58
N PRO A 200 -9.63 -0.72 -23.88
CA PRO A 200 -10.09 -1.92 -24.57
C PRO A 200 -9.07 -3.07 -24.57
N TYR A 201 -7.76 -2.74 -24.67
CA TYR A 201 -6.71 -3.74 -24.52
C TYR A 201 -6.69 -4.34 -23.12
N TRP A 202 -6.79 -3.52 -22.08
CA TRP A 202 -6.94 -3.97 -20.68
C TRP A 202 -8.14 -4.91 -20.51
N ASP A 203 -9.30 -4.54 -21.07
CA ASP A 203 -10.52 -5.36 -21.03
C ASP A 203 -10.33 -6.72 -21.73
N GLU A 204 -9.71 -6.73 -22.91
CA GLU A 204 -9.40 -7.95 -23.67
C GLU A 204 -8.49 -8.88 -22.85
N ARG A 205 -7.38 -8.33 -22.29
CA ARG A 205 -6.44 -9.12 -21.47
C ARG A 205 -7.14 -9.68 -20.22
N THR A 206 -8.03 -8.88 -19.61
CA THR A 206 -8.82 -9.34 -18.44
C THR A 206 -9.73 -10.52 -18.80
N ALA A 207 -10.43 -10.45 -19.94
CA ALA A 207 -11.29 -11.54 -20.39
C ALA A 207 -10.50 -12.81 -20.71
N LEU A 208 -9.33 -12.68 -21.36
CA LEU A 208 -8.45 -13.81 -21.66
C LEU A 208 -7.85 -14.44 -20.39
N MET A 209 -7.53 -13.63 -19.37
CA MET A 209 -7.09 -14.14 -18.08
C MET A 209 -8.22 -14.85 -17.35
N ALA A 210 -9.41 -14.26 -17.30
CA ALA A 210 -10.58 -14.83 -16.64
C ALA A 210 -10.94 -16.23 -17.16
N ALA A 211 -10.73 -16.49 -18.45
CA ALA A 211 -10.95 -17.82 -19.03
C ALA A 211 -10.06 -18.93 -18.42
N GLN A 212 -8.95 -18.57 -17.76
CA GLN A 212 -8.06 -19.49 -17.06
C GLN A 212 -8.50 -19.75 -15.60
N TYR A 213 -9.46 -18.98 -15.09
CA TYR A 213 -9.96 -19.04 -13.70
C TYR A 213 -11.48 -19.21 -13.67
N PRO A 214 -12.03 -20.35 -14.15
CA PRO A 214 -13.48 -20.54 -14.32
C PRO A 214 -14.28 -20.48 -13.01
N ASP A 215 -13.62 -20.66 -11.85
CA ASP A 215 -14.25 -20.60 -10.52
C ASP A 215 -14.40 -19.14 -10.01
N ILE A 216 -13.83 -18.16 -10.70
CA ILE A 216 -13.90 -16.75 -10.30
C ILE A 216 -15.04 -16.07 -11.06
N THR A 217 -15.99 -15.52 -10.30
CA THR A 217 -16.98 -14.60 -10.88
C THR A 217 -16.34 -13.23 -11.08
N TRP A 218 -16.35 -12.71 -12.31
CA TRP A 218 -15.75 -11.42 -12.57
C TRP A 218 -16.67 -10.48 -13.36
N ASP A 219 -16.46 -9.19 -13.17
CA ASP A 219 -17.07 -8.12 -13.95
C ASP A 219 -16.04 -7.01 -14.24
N LYS A 220 -16.35 -6.15 -15.22
CA LYS A 220 -15.61 -4.91 -15.44
C LYS A 220 -16.51 -3.71 -15.16
N GLN A 221 -15.93 -2.65 -14.62
CA GLN A 221 -16.67 -1.42 -14.35
C GLN A 221 -15.86 -0.20 -14.75
N HIS A 222 -16.50 0.78 -15.38
CA HIS A 222 -15.86 2.06 -15.65
C HIS A 222 -15.56 2.78 -14.35
N ILE A 223 -14.38 3.41 -14.28
CA ILE A 223 -13.83 3.98 -13.05
C ILE A 223 -14.78 4.97 -12.37
N ASP A 224 -15.49 5.79 -13.11
CA ASP A 224 -16.45 6.76 -12.59
C ASP A 224 -17.61 6.10 -11.84
N ILE A 225 -18.25 5.10 -12.44
CA ILE A 225 -19.32 4.36 -11.76
C ILE A 225 -18.78 3.44 -10.66
N LEU A 226 -17.55 2.94 -10.80
CA LEU A 226 -16.89 2.15 -9.77
C LEU A 226 -16.65 2.98 -8.50
N CYS A 227 -16.15 4.21 -8.64
CA CYS A 227 -16.02 5.14 -7.51
C CYS A 227 -17.38 5.41 -6.83
N ALA A 228 -18.43 5.66 -7.60
CA ALA A 228 -19.77 5.83 -7.03
C ALA A 228 -20.24 4.57 -6.27
N ARG A 229 -19.94 3.37 -6.78
CA ARG A 229 -20.32 2.12 -6.13
C ARG A 229 -19.48 1.79 -4.90
N PHE A 230 -18.26 2.28 -4.77
CA PHE A 230 -17.48 2.18 -3.53
C PHE A 230 -18.22 2.88 -2.37
N VAL A 231 -18.90 3.99 -2.67
CA VAL A 231 -19.73 4.71 -1.70
C VAL A 231 -21.09 4.03 -1.48
N LEU A 232 -21.78 3.67 -2.56
CA LEU A 232 -23.17 3.21 -2.50
C LEU A 232 -23.31 1.73 -2.15
N GLN A 233 -22.38 0.88 -2.61
CA GLN A 233 -22.44 -0.59 -2.54
C GLN A 233 -21.06 -1.19 -2.25
N PRO A 234 -20.34 -0.78 -1.18
CA PRO A 234 -18.99 -1.29 -0.89
C PRO A 234 -18.97 -2.79 -0.61
N ASP A 235 -20.06 -3.34 -0.07
CA ASP A 235 -20.28 -4.76 0.21
C ASP A 235 -20.23 -5.66 -1.04
N ARG A 236 -20.33 -5.08 -2.22
CA ARG A 236 -20.27 -5.78 -3.49
C ARG A 236 -18.87 -6.31 -3.83
N PHE A 237 -17.82 -5.62 -3.38
CA PHE A 237 -16.45 -5.83 -3.84
C PHE A 237 -15.71 -6.85 -2.99
N ASP A 238 -14.83 -7.64 -3.65
CA ASP A 238 -13.95 -8.63 -3.02
C ASP A 238 -12.49 -8.39 -3.43
N VAL A 239 -12.14 -8.58 -4.70
CA VAL A 239 -10.87 -8.13 -5.28
C VAL A 239 -11.17 -7.15 -6.40
N VAL A 240 -10.51 -6.00 -6.37
CA VAL A 240 -10.63 -4.97 -7.41
C VAL A 240 -9.25 -4.80 -8.04
N VAL A 241 -9.10 -5.10 -9.33
CA VAL A 241 -7.86 -4.89 -10.06
C VAL A 241 -7.94 -3.65 -10.93
N ALA A 242 -6.88 -2.84 -10.94
CA ALA A 242 -6.85 -1.56 -11.62
C ALA A 242 -5.45 -1.24 -12.19
N SER A 243 -5.44 -0.38 -13.22
CA SER A 243 -4.22 0.29 -13.69
C SER A 243 -3.62 1.16 -12.60
N ASN A 244 -2.45 1.70 -12.84
CA ASN A 244 -1.70 2.47 -11.85
C ASN A 244 -2.52 3.66 -11.31
N LEU A 245 -3.04 4.53 -12.17
CA LEU A 245 -3.82 5.70 -11.75
C LEU A 245 -5.17 5.30 -11.14
N PHE A 246 -5.89 4.38 -11.77
CA PHE A 246 -7.19 3.98 -11.24
C PHE A 246 -7.06 3.27 -9.90
N GLY A 247 -6.01 2.47 -9.74
CA GLY A 247 -5.69 1.80 -8.48
C GLY A 247 -5.32 2.79 -7.38
N ASP A 248 -4.61 3.88 -7.71
CA ASP A 248 -4.28 4.95 -6.76
C ASP A 248 -5.55 5.63 -6.22
N ILE A 249 -6.42 6.08 -7.12
CA ILE A 249 -7.69 6.73 -6.76
C ILE A 249 -8.56 5.80 -5.89
N LEU A 250 -8.71 4.55 -6.30
CA LEU A 250 -9.58 3.59 -5.60
C LEU A 250 -9.04 3.19 -4.23
N SER A 251 -7.73 3.15 -4.08
CA SER A 251 -7.07 2.74 -2.84
C SER A 251 -7.05 3.83 -1.76
N ASP A 252 -7.32 5.08 -2.11
CA ASP A 252 -7.58 6.16 -1.16
C ASP A 252 -9.08 6.27 -0.86
N LEU A 253 -9.93 6.11 -1.89
CA LEU A 253 -11.38 6.15 -1.72
C LEU A 253 -11.89 5.01 -0.83
N GLY A 254 -11.34 3.81 -0.98
CA GLY A 254 -11.74 2.64 -0.19
C GLY A 254 -11.61 2.86 1.32
N PRO A 255 -10.41 3.18 1.83
CA PRO A 255 -10.20 3.51 3.24
C PRO A 255 -11.03 4.70 3.72
N ALA A 256 -11.22 5.74 2.90
CA ALA A 256 -12.09 6.85 3.23
C ALA A 256 -13.54 6.40 3.46
N CYS A 257 -14.05 5.46 2.66
CA CYS A 257 -15.35 4.82 2.88
C CYS A 257 -15.40 3.94 4.13
N ALA A 258 -14.28 3.34 4.53
CA ALA A 258 -14.18 2.46 5.70
C ALA A 258 -13.85 3.22 7.00
N GLY A 259 -13.70 4.55 6.96
CA GLY A 259 -13.54 5.38 8.15
C GLY A 259 -12.35 6.34 8.12
N THR A 260 -11.13 5.86 7.88
CA THR A 260 -9.93 6.70 7.84
C THR A 260 -8.81 6.07 7.02
N ILE A 261 -8.03 6.92 6.35
CA ILE A 261 -6.77 6.51 5.69
C ILE A 261 -5.69 6.13 6.72
N GLY A 262 -5.78 6.66 7.94
CA GLY A 262 -4.81 6.41 9.02
C GLY A 262 -4.66 4.95 9.45
N ILE A 263 -5.60 4.06 9.07
CA ILE A 263 -5.52 2.62 9.34
C ILE A 263 -5.18 1.78 8.10
N ALA A 264 -5.05 2.39 6.93
CA ALA A 264 -4.91 1.68 5.67
C ALA A 264 -3.45 1.25 5.40
N PRO A 265 -3.17 -0.05 5.26
CA PRO A 265 -1.85 -0.56 4.93
C PRO A 265 -1.64 -0.62 3.42
N SER A 266 -0.38 -0.73 3.02
CA SER A 266 0.02 -0.97 1.64
C SER A 266 1.21 -1.93 1.57
N ALA A 267 1.23 -2.75 0.52
CA ALA A 267 2.37 -3.58 0.17
C ALA A 267 2.69 -3.41 -1.31
N ASN A 268 3.96 -3.12 -1.62
CA ASN A 268 4.50 -3.05 -2.98
C ASN A 268 5.35 -4.31 -3.18
N LEU A 269 4.87 -5.25 -3.98
CA LEU A 269 5.45 -6.58 -4.06
C LEU A 269 6.19 -6.85 -5.37
N ASP A 270 7.33 -7.51 -5.26
CA ASP A 270 7.86 -8.43 -6.26
C ASP A 270 7.44 -9.85 -5.85
N PRO A 271 6.33 -10.40 -6.40
CA PRO A 271 5.82 -11.72 -6.00
C PRO A 271 6.81 -12.85 -6.25
N GLU A 272 7.70 -12.70 -7.22
CA GLU A 272 8.76 -13.66 -7.53
C GLU A 272 9.93 -13.58 -6.55
N ARG A 273 9.95 -12.56 -5.65
CA ARG A 273 10.97 -12.40 -4.59
C ARG A 273 12.41 -12.33 -5.10
N ARG A 274 12.61 -11.74 -6.26
CA ARG A 274 13.94 -11.49 -6.84
C ARG A 274 14.63 -10.33 -6.12
N PHE A 275 13.81 -9.37 -5.65
CA PHE A 275 14.20 -8.17 -4.93
C PHE A 275 13.31 -7.95 -3.70
N PRO A 276 13.72 -7.09 -2.76
CA PRO A 276 12.90 -6.80 -1.59
C PRO A 276 11.57 -6.15 -1.98
N SER A 277 10.49 -6.63 -1.37
CA SER A 277 9.19 -5.98 -1.42
C SER A 277 9.11 -4.88 -0.36
N LEU A 278 8.27 -3.84 -0.57
CA LEU A 278 8.17 -2.71 0.32
C LEU A 278 6.77 -2.65 0.96
N PHE A 279 6.75 -2.42 2.27
CA PHE A 279 5.54 -2.34 3.09
C PHE A 279 5.46 -0.99 3.77
N GLU A 280 4.39 -0.25 3.52
CA GLU A 280 4.23 1.13 3.95
C GLU A 280 2.76 1.45 4.26
N PRO A 281 2.44 2.47 5.08
CA PRO A 281 1.10 3.02 5.17
C PRO A 281 0.64 3.63 3.83
N VAL A 282 -0.69 3.70 3.62
CA VAL A 282 -1.27 4.46 2.50
C VAL A 282 -1.11 5.96 2.72
N HIS A 283 -1.20 6.43 3.98
CA HIS A 283 -1.04 7.85 4.31
C HIS A 283 0.39 8.35 3.99
N GLY A 284 0.53 9.63 3.66
CA GLY A 284 1.81 10.30 3.46
C GLY A 284 2.48 10.73 4.76
N SER A 285 3.43 11.64 4.64
CA SER A 285 4.26 12.16 5.74
C SER A 285 3.55 13.12 6.70
N ALA A 286 2.42 13.72 6.30
CA ALA A 286 1.59 14.63 7.09
C ALA A 286 2.41 15.62 7.96
N PRO A 287 3.20 16.54 7.34
CA PRO A 287 4.09 17.45 8.06
C PRO A 287 3.38 18.35 9.06
N ASP A 288 2.11 18.64 8.83
CA ASP A 288 1.25 19.51 9.65
C ASP A 288 0.96 18.95 11.05
N ILE A 289 0.99 17.62 11.21
CA ILE A 289 0.79 16.95 12.50
C ILE A 289 2.07 16.33 13.08
N TYR A 290 3.18 16.35 12.35
CA TYR A 290 4.46 15.85 12.83
C TYR A 290 4.91 16.56 14.12
N GLY A 291 5.48 15.81 15.05
CA GLY A 291 5.93 16.31 16.37
C GLY A 291 4.83 16.42 17.41
N LYS A 292 3.55 16.18 17.03
CA LYS A 292 2.42 16.27 17.98
C LYS A 292 2.07 14.95 18.65
N ASN A 293 2.68 13.83 18.23
CA ASN A 293 2.42 12.49 18.75
C ASN A 293 0.94 12.09 18.70
N ILE A 294 0.24 12.47 17.61
CA ILE A 294 -1.19 12.19 17.38
C ILE A 294 -1.44 11.36 16.12
N ALA A 295 -0.40 11.05 15.36
CA ALA A 295 -0.50 10.22 14.17
C ALA A 295 -0.97 8.80 14.51
N ASN A 296 -1.87 8.25 13.70
CA ASN A 296 -2.35 6.89 13.89
C ASN A 296 -1.29 5.86 13.43
N PRO A 297 -0.75 4.98 14.30
CA PRO A 297 0.27 4.03 13.90
C PRO A 297 -0.30 2.74 13.30
N ILE A 298 -1.64 2.57 13.26
CA ILE A 298 -2.29 1.31 12.85
C ILE A 298 -1.93 0.94 11.41
N ALA A 299 -1.92 1.90 10.48
CA ALA A 299 -1.55 1.63 9.09
C ALA A 299 -0.13 1.05 8.97
N MET A 300 0.83 1.61 9.71
CA MET A 300 2.20 1.10 9.77
C MET A 300 2.25 -0.30 10.37
N ILE A 301 1.59 -0.52 11.49
CA ILE A 301 1.54 -1.82 12.18
C ILE A 301 0.89 -2.89 11.29
N TRP A 302 -0.20 -2.55 10.62
CA TRP A 302 -0.86 -3.49 9.69
C TRP A 302 -0.01 -3.77 8.45
N SER A 303 0.72 -2.77 7.92
CA SER A 303 1.72 -3.00 6.85
C SER A 303 2.80 -3.99 7.29
N GLY A 304 3.23 -3.91 8.56
CA GLY A 304 4.11 -4.91 9.17
C GLY A 304 3.49 -6.32 9.24
N ALA A 305 2.20 -6.43 9.54
CA ALA A 305 1.50 -7.71 9.51
C ALA A 305 1.45 -8.30 8.09
N LEU A 306 1.14 -7.47 7.06
CA LEU A 306 1.20 -7.90 5.66
C LEU A 306 2.60 -8.37 5.27
N MET A 307 3.65 -7.69 5.75
CA MET A 307 5.05 -8.08 5.53
C MET A 307 5.32 -9.48 6.10
N LEU A 308 4.89 -9.74 7.32
CA LEU A 308 5.08 -11.05 7.94
C LEU A 308 4.39 -12.16 7.12
N ASP A 309 3.13 -11.98 6.74
CA ASP A 309 2.40 -12.96 5.93
C ASP A 309 3.09 -13.22 4.59
N PHE A 310 3.52 -12.15 3.92
CA PHE A 310 4.25 -12.27 2.66
C PHE A 310 5.59 -13.01 2.85
N LEU A 311 6.39 -12.65 3.85
CA LEU A 311 7.69 -13.29 4.11
C LEU A 311 7.53 -14.77 4.47
N GLY A 312 6.51 -15.08 5.26
CA GLY A 312 6.22 -16.44 5.72
C GLY A 312 5.91 -17.43 4.62
N ASN A 313 5.33 -16.98 3.50
CA ASN A 313 5.04 -17.81 2.31
C ASN A 313 4.35 -19.16 2.63
N GLY A 314 3.33 -19.12 3.49
CA GLY A 314 2.60 -20.30 3.93
C GLY A 314 3.10 -20.92 5.24
N ASP A 315 4.13 -20.38 5.88
CA ASP A 315 4.51 -20.78 7.24
C ASP A 315 3.43 -20.31 8.23
N GLU A 316 2.81 -21.27 8.93
CA GLU A 316 1.71 -21.04 9.86
C GLU A 316 2.05 -20.07 10.99
N ARG A 317 3.32 -19.98 11.43
CA ARG A 317 3.75 -19.05 12.48
C ARG A 317 3.64 -17.60 12.02
N TYR A 318 4.02 -17.32 10.79
CA TYR A 318 3.94 -15.98 10.18
C TYR A 318 2.49 -15.60 9.91
N ARG A 319 1.66 -16.54 9.48
CA ARG A 319 0.21 -16.35 9.33
C ARG A 319 -0.43 -16.07 10.69
N ALA A 320 -0.10 -16.83 11.71
CA ALA A 320 -0.60 -16.61 13.07
C ALA A 320 -0.17 -15.26 13.64
N ALA A 321 1.04 -14.79 13.32
CA ALA A 321 1.51 -13.46 13.70
C ALA A 321 0.71 -12.35 13.00
N HIS A 322 0.49 -12.47 11.69
CA HIS A 322 -0.38 -11.55 10.94
C HIS A 322 -1.77 -11.47 11.57
N ASP A 323 -2.43 -12.61 11.75
CA ASP A 323 -3.81 -12.67 12.27
C ASP A 323 -3.88 -12.16 13.72
N GLY A 324 -2.87 -12.46 14.53
CA GLY A 324 -2.77 -11.98 15.90
C GLY A 324 -2.59 -10.45 15.99
N ILE A 325 -1.81 -9.86 15.11
CA ILE A 325 -1.66 -8.39 15.01
C ILE A 325 -2.99 -7.76 14.62
N LEU A 326 -3.70 -8.31 13.64
CA LEU A 326 -5.01 -7.78 13.22
C LEU A 326 -6.03 -7.87 14.35
N GLN A 327 -6.09 -8.99 15.09
CA GLN A 327 -6.96 -9.13 16.25
C GLN A 327 -6.61 -8.12 17.36
N ALA A 328 -5.33 -7.87 17.60
CA ALA A 328 -4.90 -6.86 18.57
C ALA A 328 -5.32 -5.43 18.12
N ILE A 329 -5.19 -5.12 16.83
CA ILE A 329 -5.69 -3.85 16.25
C ILE A 329 -7.20 -3.71 16.49
N GLU A 330 -8.00 -4.74 16.16
CA GLU A 330 -9.46 -4.72 16.37
C GLU A 330 -9.83 -4.45 17.83
N ARG A 331 -9.16 -5.13 18.76
CA ARG A 331 -9.42 -4.96 20.19
C ARG A 331 -9.04 -3.56 20.69
N VAL A 332 -7.92 -3.02 20.24
CA VAL A 332 -7.48 -1.67 20.62
C VAL A 332 -8.43 -0.61 20.05
N ILE A 333 -8.91 -0.77 18.82
CA ILE A 333 -9.90 0.15 18.25
C ILE A 333 -11.22 0.11 19.06
N ALA A 334 -11.65 -1.07 19.49
CA ALA A 334 -12.91 -1.24 20.22
C ALA A 334 -12.85 -0.80 21.70
N GLU A 335 -11.74 -1.03 22.38
CA GLU A 335 -11.65 -0.96 23.86
C GLU A 335 -10.46 -0.14 24.38
N GLY A 336 -9.50 0.18 23.53
CA GLY A 336 -8.24 0.82 23.92
C GLY A 336 -8.18 2.32 23.62
N PRO A 337 -6.98 2.89 23.73
CA PRO A 337 -6.73 4.24 23.27
C PRO A 337 -6.79 4.29 21.73
N ILE A 338 -7.48 5.31 21.20
CA ILE A 338 -7.52 5.60 19.77
C ILE A 338 -7.11 7.05 19.50
N THR A 339 -6.53 7.30 18.34
CA THR A 339 -6.04 8.60 17.92
C THR A 339 -7.17 9.55 17.51
N PRO A 340 -6.91 10.87 17.38
CA PRO A 340 -7.94 11.86 17.03
C PRO A 340 -8.66 11.62 15.70
N ASP A 341 -8.02 11.03 14.69
CA ASP A 341 -8.64 10.68 13.41
C ASP A 341 -9.76 9.63 13.56
N LEU A 342 -9.71 8.82 14.61
CA LEU A 342 -10.75 7.87 15.02
C LEU A 342 -11.70 8.44 16.09
N GLY A 343 -11.56 9.73 16.43
CA GLY A 343 -12.38 10.40 17.44
C GLY A 343 -11.88 10.25 18.88
N GLY A 344 -10.69 9.69 19.09
CA GLY A 344 -10.09 9.50 20.41
C GLY A 344 -9.20 10.64 20.87
N LYS A 345 -8.45 10.37 21.95
CA LYS A 345 -7.46 11.28 22.54
C LYS A 345 -6.13 10.58 22.82
N GLY A 346 -5.98 9.34 22.38
CA GLY A 346 -4.76 8.57 22.54
C GLY A 346 -3.63 9.14 21.67
N SER A 347 -2.41 9.04 22.15
CA SER A 347 -1.22 9.37 21.38
C SER A 347 -0.81 8.21 20.48
N THR A 348 0.06 8.50 19.49
CA THR A 348 0.69 7.49 18.64
C THR A 348 1.31 6.36 19.46
N GLN A 349 2.05 6.74 20.51
CA GLN A 349 2.70 5.78 21.41
C GLN A 349 1.72 4.99 22.29
N ASP A 350 0.61 5.60 22.73
CA ASP A 350 -0.39 4.89 23.54
C ASP A 350 -1.03 3.76 22.73
N VAL A 351 -1.37 4.03 21.47
CA VAL A 351 -1.94 3.02 20.56
C VAL A 351 -0.94 1.89 20.29
N GLY A 352 0.32 2.22 19.97
CA GLY A 352 1.34 1.20 19.73
C GLY A 352 1.58 0.30 20.95
N ARG A 353 1.70 0.90 22.16
CA ARG A 353 1.83 0.15 23.41
C ARG A 353 0.61 -0.73 23.72
N ALA A 354 -0.59 -0.22 23.46
CA ALA A 354 -1.81 -0.98 23.67
C ALA A 354 -1.88 -2.20 22.75
N ILE A 355 -1.49 -2.08 21.48
CA ILE A 355 -1.44 -3.20 20.54
C ILE A 355 -0.43 -4.25 21.03
N VAL A 356 0.76 -3.84 21.48
CA VAL A 356 1.76 -4.77 22.06
C VAL A 356 1.19 -5.51 23.28
N ALA A 357 0.45 -4.81 24.15
CA ALA A 357 -0.13 -5.42 25.35
C ALA A 357 -1.27 -6.42 25.02
N MET A 358 -1.89 -6.29 23.86
CA MET A 358 -2.95 -7.21 23.38
C MET A 358 -2.39 -8.42 22.61
N LEU A 359 -1.12 -8.37 22.19
CA LEU A 359 -0.42 -9.52 21.60
C LEU A 359 -0.01 -10.53 22.67
#